data_047a7bcd83babd990d5ade9ebad36aa9
#
_entry.id   047a7bcd83babd990d5ade9ebad36aa9
#
_cell.length_a   1.000
_cell.length_b   1.000
_cell.length_c   1.000
_cell.angle_alpha   90.00
_cell.angle_beta   90.00
_cell.angle_gamma   90.00
#
_symmetry.space_group_name_H-M   'P 1'
#
loop_
_entity.id
_entity.type
_entity.pdbx_description
1 polymer ?
#
loop_
_entity_poly.entity_id
_entity_poly.type
_entity_poly.pdbx_seq_one_letter_code
_entity_poly.pdbx_strand_id
1 'polypeptide(L)'
;EVDPEMEKEAQTEGGYAKQMPPEYFEKQKQVVSEHIKKQDIVITTALIPGRQAPVLVTKEMVESMQPGSVITDLAVEAGGNVVGAKLGQVVTTANGVKMVGHANVPGRLAEDASMLFGRNLLNFLTPFVDKETKKLEIDWEDEVVTGTLVTRGGKIVHERVQPAKPAANKPTATNPAAKKPAAKQSAAMKKGS
;
A
#
# COMPACT_ATOMS: atom_id res chain seq x y z
N GLU A 1 -1.50 -22.25 -12.16
CA GLU A 1 -0.09 -21.82 -12.12
C GLU A 1 0.13 -20.79 -13.21
N VAL A 2 0.58 -19.62 -12.86
CA VAL A 2 1.12 -18.63 -13.79
C VAL A 2 2.43 -19.25 -14.28
N ASP A 3 2.73 -19.11 -15.56
CA ASP A 3 3.91 -19.67 -16.22
C ASP A 3 5.16 -19.68 -15.32
N PRO A 4 5.75 -20.85 -15.02
CA PRO A 4 6.87 -20.95 -14.04
C PRO A 4 8.12 -20.15 -14.45
N GLU A 5 8.30 -19.86 -15.73
CA GLU A 5 9.40 -19.02 -16.21
C GLU A 5 9.13 -17.54 -15.90
N MET A 6 7.91 -17.07 -16.08
CA MET A 6 7.50 -15.71 -15.72
C MET A 6 7.50 -15.48 -14.21
N GLU A 7 7.21 -16.51 -13.41
CA GLU A 7 7.25 -16.41 -11.94
C GLU A 7 8.68 -16.21 -11.41
N LYS A 8 9.67 -16.86 -12.02
CA LYS A 8 11.09 -16.66 -11.67
C LYS A 8 11.59 -15.26 -12.00
N GLU A 9 11.10 -14.67 -13.10
CA GLU A 9 11.44 -13.30 -13.47
C GLU A 9 10.72 -12.24 -12.63
N ALA A 10 9.61 -12.60 -11.99
CA ALA A 10 8.77 -11.67 -11.21
C ALA A 10 9.34 -11.31 -9.83
N GLN A 11 10.36 -12.02 -9.36
CA GLN A 11 11.00 -11.75 -8.07
C GLN A 11 12.33 -11.02 -8.24
N THR A 12 12.54 -10.00 -7.38
CA THR A 12 13.86 -9.37 -7.19
C THR A 12 14.69 -10.21 -6.21
N GLU A 13 16.01 -10.05 -6.20
CA GLU A 13 16.91 -10.68 -5.21
C GLU A 13 16.50 -10.39 -3.76
N GLY A 14 15.80 -9.27 -3.50
CA GLY A 14 15.25 -8.90 -2.20
C GLY A 14 13.84 -9.44 -1.91
N GLY A 15 13.28 -10.34 -2.73
CA GLY A 15 11.96 -10.95 -2.50
C GLY A 15 10.76 -10.03 -2.80
N TYR A 16 10.96 -8.84 -3.36
CA TYR A 16 9.89 -7.95 -3.78
C TYR A 16 9.48 -8.22 -5.23
N ALA A 17 8.19 -8.00 -5.53
CA ALA A 17 7.68 -8.12 -6.88
C ALA A 17 8.35 -7.12 -7.82
N LYS A 18 8.85 -7.62 -8.96
CA LYS A 18 9.38 -6.81 -10.04
C LYS A 18 8.25 -6.17 -10.83
N GLN A 19 8.50 -5.04 -11.47
CA GLN A 19 7.53 -4.46 -12.39
C GLN A 19 7.42 -5.35 -13.64
N MET A 20 6.28 -6.05 -13.77
CA MET A 20 6.02 -6.96 -14.88
C MET A 20 5.24 -6.25 -16.00
N PRO A 21 5.30 -6.77 -17.24
CA PRO A 21 4.48 -6.25 -18.35
C PRO A 21 2.97 -6.34 -18.05
N PRO A 22 2.15 -5.45 -18.64
CA PRO A 22 0.69 -5.47 -18.45
C PRO A 22 0.02 -6.82 -18.76
N GLU A 23 0.54 -7.55 -19.75
CA GLU A 23 0.06 -8.87 -20.16
C GLU A 23 0.15 -9.91 -19.03
N TYR A 24 1.19 -9.83 -18.21
CA TYR A 24 1.36 -10.68 -17.03
C TYR A 24 0.23 -10.46 -16.03
N PHE A 25 -0.08 -9.20 -15.73
CA PHE A 25 -1.14 -8.85 -14.79
C PHE A 25 -2.53 -9.27 -15.29
N GLU A 26 -2.79 -9.17 -16.59
CA GLU A 26 -4.05 -9.63 -17.16
C GLU A 26 -4.18 -11.15 -17.07
N LYS A 27 -3.13 -11.91 -17.37
CA LYS A 27 -3.11 -13.37 -17.22
C LYS A 27 -3.28 -13.78 -15.76
N GLN A 28 -2.57 -13.13 -14.84
CA GLN A 28 -2.69 -13.33 -13.39
C GLN A 28 -4.12 -13.07 -12.92
N LYS A 29 -4.74 -11.98 -13.36
CA LYS A 29 -6.11 -11.63 -13.04
C LYS A 29 -7.11 -12.69 -13.53
N GLN A 30 -6.92 -13.23 -14.71
CA GLN A 30 -7.76 -14.32 -15.24
C GLN A 30 -7.65 -15.57 -14.38
N VAL A 31 -6.43 -16.03 -14.08
CA VAL A 31 -6.18 -17.21 -13.24
C VAL A 31 -6.80 -17.03 -11.84
N VAL A 32 -6.58 -15.86 -11.22
CA VAL A 32 -7.16 -15.55 -9.90
C VAL A 32 -8.69 -15.52 -9.98
N SER A 33 -9.28 -14.93 -11.02
CA SER A 33 -10.73 -14.87 -11.21
C SER A 33 -11.38 -16.26 -11.30
N GLU A 34 -10.74 -17.20 -11.96
CA GLU A 34 -11.26 -18.58 -12.03
C GLU A 34 -11.05 -19.35 -10.72
N HIS A 35 -9.94 -19.11 -10.06
CA HIS A 35 -9.60 -19.81 -8.83
C HIS A 35 -10.47 -19.38 -7.64
N ILE A 36 -10.73 -18.08 -7.50
CA ILE A 36 -11.46 -17.51 -6.37
C ILE A 36 -12.91 -18.01 -6.27
N LYS A 37 -13.52 -18.36 -7.38
CA LYS A 37 -14.90 -18.91 -7.45
C LYS A 37 -15.10 -20.18 -6.60
N LYS A 38 -14.01 -20.91 -6.32
CA LYS A 38 -14.01 -22.19 -5.64
C LYS A 38 -13.49 -22.09 -4.20
N GLN A 39 -13.19 -20.87 -3.72
CA GLN A 39 -12.60 -20.66 -2.40
C GLN A 39 -13.67 -20.26 -1.40
N ASP A 40 -13.64 -20.89 -0.24
CA ASP A 40 -14.50 -20.56 0.91
C ASP A 40 -13.88 -19.43 1.75
N ILE A 41 -12.56 -19.40 1.83
CA ILE A 41 -11.79 -18.40 2.58
C ILE A 41 -10.66 -17.85 1.71
N VAL A 42 -10.59 -16.51 1.60
CA VAL A 42 -9.53 -15.79 0.92
C VAL A 42 -8.88 -14.83 1.91
N ILE A 43 -7.56 -14.79 1.94
CA ILE A 43 -6.79 -13.85 2.76
C ILE A 43 -5.86 -13.06 1.83
N THR A 44 -5.96 -11.74 1.87
CA THR A 44 -5.11 -10.84 1.10
C THR A 44 -4.16 -10.08 2.00
N THR A 45 -2.88 -10.01 1.61
CA THR A 45 -1.78 -9.47 2.44
C THR A 45 -0.81 -8.60 1.68
N ALA A 46 -1.12 -8.19 0.44
CA ALA A 46 -0.18 -7.44 -0.39
C ALA A 46 -0.05 -6.00 0.09
N LEU A 47 1.10 -5.68 0.69
CA LEU A 47 1.44 -4.35 1.17
C LEU A 47 2.71 -3.85 0.48
N ILE A 48 2.71 -2.58 0.11
CA ILE A 48 3.89 -1.89 -0.41
C ILE A 48 4.24 -0.79 0.61
N PRO A 49 5.40 -0.87 1.27
CA PRO A 49 5.77 0.11 2.29
C PRO A 49 5.70 1.55 1.77
N GLY A 50 4.96 2.41 2.49
CA GLY A 50 4.82 3.84 2.16
C GLY A 50 3.96 4.14 0.94
N ARG A 51 3.23 3.17 0.38
CA ARG A 51 2.32 3.33 -0.76
C ARG A 51 0.97 2.69 -0.49
N GLN A 52 -0.01 3.07 -1.29
CA GLN A 52 -1.31 2.41 -1.28
C GLN A 52 -1.18 0.95 -1.72
N ALA A 53 -1.91 0.06 -1.04
CA ALA A 53 -1.97 -1.36 -1.38
C ALA A 53 -2.52 -1.57 -2.81
N PRO A 54 -2.01 -2.54 -3.56
CA PRO A 54 -2.55 -2.86 -4.88
C PRO A 54 -3.92 -3.53 -4.75
N VAL A 55 -4.82 -3.22 -5.68
CA VAL A 55 -6.09 -3.95 -5.80
C VAL A 55 -5.83 -5.29 -6.47
N LEU A 56 -6.12 -6.38 -5.77
CA LEU A 56 -5.93 -7.77 -6.24
C LEU A 56 -7.26 -8.45 -6.55
N VAL A 57 -8.30 -8.16 -5.77
CA VAL A 57 -9.62 -8.76 -5.89
C VAL A 57 -10.62 -7.71 -6.31
N THR A 58 -11.16 -7.84 -7.53
CA THR A 58 -12.14 -6.92 -8.08
C THR A 58 -13.54 -7.19 -7.55
N LYS A 59 -14.48 -6.29 -7.81
CA LYS A 59 -15.87 -6.45 -7.45
C LYS A 59 -16.47 -7.71 -8.08
N GLU A 60 -16.19 -7.94 -9.36
CA GLU A 60 -16.67 -9.08 -10.12
C GLU A 60 -16.14 -10.41 -9.56
N MET A 61 -14.89 -10.42 -9.09
CA MET A 61 -14.32 -11.58 -8.41
C MET A 61 -15.06 -11.88 -7.10
N VAL A 62 -15.33 -10.87 -6.28
CA VAL A 62 -16.09 -11.02 -5.03
C VAL A 62 -17.51 -11.54 -5.33
N GLU A 63 -18.17 -10.97 -6.33
CA GLU A 63 -19.53 -11.37 -6.73
C GLU A 63 -19.59 -12.80 -7.31
N SER A 64 -18.46 -13.33 -7.81
CA SER A 64 -18.36 -14.69 -8.34
C SER A 64 -18.14 -15.77 -7.28
N MET A 65 -17.81 -15.39 -6.04
CA MET A 65 -17.61 -16.35 -4.95
C MET A 65 -18.92 -16.95 -4.44
N GLN A 66 -18.79 -18.12 -3.78
CA GLN A 66 -19.95 -18.80 -3.21
C GLN A 66 -20.56 -18.00 -2.05
N PRO A 67 -21.91 -17.99 -1.92
CA PRO A 67 -22.57 -17.39 -0.76
C PRO A 67 -22.06 -18.00 0.55
N GLY A 68 -21.74 -17.15 1.53
CA GLY A 68 -21.17 -17.56 2.82
C GLY A 68 -19.64 -17.56 2.86
N SER A 69 -18.95 -17.42 1.72
CA SER A 69 -17.49 -17.27 1.67
C SER A 69 -17.02 -16.03 2.41
N VAL A 70 -15.78 -16.05 2.86
CA VAL A 70 -15.15 -14.97 3.63
C VAL A 70 -13.87 -14.48 2.95
N ILE A 71 -13.72 -13.17 2.81
CA ILE A 71 -12.47 -12.54 2.39
C ILE A 71 -11.95 -11.70 3.55
N THR A 72 -10.71 -11.95 4.00
CA THR A 72 -10.03 -11.11 5.00
C THR A 72 -8.96 -10.28 4.32
N ASP A 73 -9.15 -8.96 4.33
CA ASP A 73 -8.21 -8.01 3.75
C ASP A 73 -7.31 -7.42 4.83
N LEU A 74 -6.08 -7.93 4.94
CA LEU A 74 -5.08 -7.45 5.91
C LEU A 74 -4.39 -6.15 5.45
N ALA A 75 -4.59 -5.74 4.19
CA ALA A 75 -4.04 -4.51 3.64
C ALA A 75 -5.02 -3.32 3.70
N VAL A 76 -6.18 -3.49 4.33
CA VAL A 76 -7.26 -2.49 4.34
C VAL A 76 -6.83 -1.12 4.91
N GLU A 77 -5.90 -1.10 5.88
CA GLU A 77 -5.33 0.14 6.45
C GLU A 77 -4.50 0.94 5.44
N ALA A 78 -3.95 0.26 4.44
CA ALA A 78 -3.18 0.88 3.34
C ALA A 78 -4.01 1.06 2.05
N GLY A 79 -5.33 1.04 2.15
CA GLY A 79 -6.26 1.20 1.03
C GLY A 79 -6.93 -0.09 0.56
N GLY A 80 -6.41 -1.25 0.98
CA GLY A 80 -7.00 -2.56 0.75
C GLY A 80 -6.65 -3.21 -0.59
N ASN A 81 -6.67 -4.54 -0.58
CA ASN A 81 -6.50 -5.37 -1.76
C ASN A 81 -7.84 -5.78 -2.39
N VAL A 82 -8.96 -5.59 -1.69
CA VAL A 82 -10.29 -6.07 -2.08
C VAL A 82 -11.24 -4.90 -2.30
N VAL A 83 -11.80 -4.81 -3.50
CA VAL A 83 -12.79 -3.76 -3.82
C VAL A 83 -14.04 -3.93 -2.95
N GLY A 84 -14.38 -2.90 -2.20
CA GLY A 84 -15.54 -2.88 -1.31
C GLY A 84 -15.25 -3.25 0.14
N ALA A 85 -14.06 -3.74 0.47
CA ALA A 85 -13.62 -3.87 1.87
C ALA A 85 -13.57 -2.49 2.54
N LYS A 86 -13.95 -2.43 3.82
CA LYS A 86 -13.96 -1.17 4.59
C LYS A 86 -13.22 -1.33 5.89
N LEU A 87 -12.32 -0.38 6.17
CA LEU A 87 -11.54 -0.35 7.39
C LEU A 87 -12.44 -0.39 8.64
N GLY A 88 -12.12 -1.29 9.56
CA GLY A 88 -12.83 -1.49 10.83
C GLY A 88 -14.18 -2.18 10.71
N GLN A 89 -14.58 -2.66 9.53
CA GLN A 89 -15.91 -3.21 9.29
C GLN A 89 -15.88 -4.64 8.73
N VAL A 90 -16.98 -5.35 8.91
CA VAL A 90 -17.34 -6.56 8.16
C VAL A 90 -18.48 -6.19 7.22
N VAL A 91 -18.24 -6.22 5.92
CA VAL A 91 -19.22 -5.90 4.89
C VAL A 91 -19.73 -7.20 4.27
N THR A 92 -21.05 -7.39 4.24
CA THR A 92 -21.65 -8.51 3.53
C THR A 92 -22.22 -8.03 2.20
N THR A 93 -21.84 -8.68 1.12
CA THR A 93 -22.31 -8.39 -0.24
C THR A 93 -23.71 -8.90 -0.48
N ALA A 94 -24.36 -8.47 -1.57
CA ALA A 94 -25.71 -8.93 -1.92
C ALA A 94 -25.78 -10.46 -2.16
N ASN A 95 -24.72 -11.07 -2.64
CA ASN A 95 -24.61 -12.53 -2.82
C ASN A 95 -24.17 -13.28 -1.56
N GLY A 96 -24.01 -12.61 -0.40
CA GLY A 96 -23.73 -13.23 0.89
C GLY A 96 -22.24 -13.47 1.21
N VAL A 97 -21.29 -12.94 0.42
CA VAL A 97 -19.87 -12.97 0.72
C VAL A 97 -19.53 -11.95 1.81
N LYS A 98 -18.75 -12.34 2.81
CA LYS A 98 -18.33 -11.48 3.91
C LYS A 98 -16.92 -10.97 3.68
N MET A 99 -16.76 -9.65 3.60
CA MET A 99 -15.46 -8.99 3.52
C MET A 99 -15.08 -8.43 4.89
N VAL A 100 -13.99 -8.94 5.46
CA VAL A 100 -13.49 -8.58 6.80
C VAL A 100 -12.32 -7.60 6.64
N GLY A 101 -12.52 -6.35 7.06
CA GLY A 101 -11.54 -5.28 7.02
C GLY A 101 -11.13 -4.83 8.42
N HIS A 102 -10.71 -5.74 9.29
CA HIS A 102 -10.32 -5.40 10.65
C HIS A 102 -9.06 -4.52 10.68
N ALA A 103 -9.13 -3.44 11.45
CA ALA A 103 -7.95 -2.65 11.79
C ALA A 103 -7.11 -3.36 12.86
N ASN A 104 -5.80 -3.10 12.85
CA ASN A 104 -4.86 -3.57 13.86
C ASN A 104 -5.02 -5.06 14.20
N VAL A 105 -4.97 -5.91 13.18
CA VAL A 105 -5.11 -7.38 13.34
C VAL A 105 -4.11 -7.94 14.35
N PRO A 106 -2.82 -7.50 14.41
CA PRO A 106 -1.89 -7.93 15.45
C PRO A 106 -2.38 -7.69 16.87
N GLY A 107 -3.10 -6.56 17.11
CA GLY A 107 -3.67 -6.25 18.41
C GLY A 107 -4.80 -7.19 18.85
N ARG A 108 -5.36 -8.00 17.94
CA ARG A 108 -6.38 -9.04 18.24
C ARG A 108 -5.76 -10.35 18.73
N LEU A 109 -4.47 -10.55 18.47
CA LEU A 109 -3.63 -11.65 18.93
C LEU A 109 -2.39 -11.09 19.64
N ALA A 110 -2.63 -10.19 20.62
CA ALA A 110 -1.60 -9.31 21.18
C ALA A 110 -0.43 -10.07 21.82
N GLU A 111 -0.67 -11.20 22.46
CA GLU A 111 0.38 -12.02 23.08
C GLU A 111 1.34 -12.56 22.03
N ASP A 112 0.82 -13.28 21.02
CA ASP A 112 1.63 -13.86 19.95
C ASP A 112 2.35 -12.79 19.13
N ALA A 113 1.64 -11.71 18.78
CA ALA A 113 2.20 -10.60 18.01
C ALA A 113 3.33 -9.91 18.78
N SER A 114 3.19 -9.68 20.08
CA SER A 114 4.21 -9.07 20.92
C SER A 114 5.44 -9.97 21.08
N MET A 115 5.22 -11.27 21.26
CA MET A 115 6.30 -12.26 21.36
C MET A 115 7.12 -12.30 20.05
N LEU A 116 6.44 -12.38 18.89
CA LEU A 116 7.10 -12.43 17.59
C LEU A 116 7.83 -11.13 17.29
N PHE A 117 7.23 -9.98 17.59
CA PHE A 117 7.88 -8.69 17.43
C PHE A 117 9.10 -8.55 18.34
N GLY A 118 9.00 -8.94 19.62
CA GLY A 118 10.12 -8.95 20.54
C GLY A 118 11.28 -9.84 20.06
N ARG A 119 10.97 -11.00 19.47
CA ARG A 119 11.98 -11.87 18.85
C ARG A 119 12.66 -11.21 17.66
N ASN A 120 11.91 -10.50 16.82
CA ASN A 120 12.48 -9.75 15.70
C ASN A 120 13.44 -8.66 16.18
N LEU A 121 13.10 -7.93 17.23
CA LEU A 121 13.98 -6.91 17.82
C LEU A 121 15.26 -7.56 18.41
N LEU A 122 15.13 -8.69 19.08
CA LEU A 122 16.27 -9.43 19.61
C LEU A 122 17.20 -9.90 18.48
N ASN A 123 16.64 -10.49 17.43
CA ASN A 123 17.40 -10.97 16.28
C ASN A 123 18.09 -9.81 15.55
N PHE A 124 17.46 -8.63 15.48
CA PHE A 124 18.05 -7.43 14.91
C PHE A 124 19.25 -6.93 15.72
N LEU A 125 19.17 -6.94 17.05
CA LEU A 125 20.23 -6.42 17.93
C LEU A 125 21.37 -7.42 18.17
N THR A 126 21.09 -8.71 18.16
CA THR A 126 22.05 -9.76 18.54
C THR A 126 23.38 -9.71 17.75
N PRO A 127 23.40 -9.48 16.41
CA PRO A 127 24.63 -9.39 15.64
C PRO A 127 25.55 -8.24 16.07
N PHE A 128 24.97 -7.19 16.68
CA PHE A 128 25.71 -5.99 17.07
C PHE A 128 26.13 -6.00 18.54
N VAL A 129 25.91 -7.08 19.27
CA VAL A 129 26.37 -7.24 20.66
C VAL A 129 27.66 -8.06 20.66
N ASP A 130 28.76 -7.44 21.01
CA ASP A 130 30.04 -8.14 21.20
C ASP A 130 29.93 -9.22 22.28
N LYS A 131 30.38 -10.43 21.98
CA LYS A 131 30.17 -11.60 22.84
C LYS A 131 31.03 -11.58 24.12
N GLU A 132 32.18 -10.89 24.08
CA GLU A 132 33.13 -10.85 25.21
C GLU A 132 32.85 -9.64 26.10
N THR A 133 32.77 -8.46 25.50
CA THR A 133 32.58 -7.18 26.24
C THR A 133 31.12 -6.92 26.60
N LYS A 134 30.16 -7.61 25.95
CA LYS A 134 28.72 -7.39 26.08
C LYS A 134 28.28 -5.96 25.72
N LYS A 135 29.08 -5.25 24.93
CA LYS A 135 28.78 -3.91 24.46
C LYS A 135 28.11 -3.94 23.11
N LEU A 136 27.29 -2.92 22.84
CA LEU A 136 26.67 -2.71 21.54
C LEU A 136 27.71 -2.07 20.62
N GLU A 137 28.08 -2.78 19.57
CA GLU A 137 29.00 -2.31 18.52
C GLU A 137 28.31 -2.40 17.18
N ILE A 138 27.82 -1.26 16.69
CA ILE A 138 27.03 -1.18 15.45
C ILE A 138 27.99 -1.07 14.27
N ASP A 139 27.93 -2.05 13.37
CA ASP A 139 28.52 -1.94 12.05
C ASP A 139 27.63 -1.05 11.16
N TRP A 140 28.10 0.15 10.87
CA TRP A 140 27.36 1.13 10.09
C TRP A 140 27.33 0.86 8.59
N GLU A 141 28.12 -0.09 8.11
CA GLU A 141 28.16 -0.53 6.71
C GLU A 141 27.27 -1.78 6.48
N ASP A 142 26.76 -2.39 7.56
CA ASP A 142 25.85 -3.53 7.49
C ASP A 142 24.56 -3.16 6.74
N GLU A 143 24.10 -4.03 5.84
CA GLU A 143 22.92 -3.80 4.99
C GLU A 143 21.64 -3.62 5.80
N VAL A 144 21.49 -4.35 6.91
CA VAL A 144 20.31 -4.27 7.77
C VAL A 144 20.31 -2.92 8.51
N VAL A 145 21.49 -2.46 8.96
CA VAL A 145 21.64 -1.16 9.60
C VAL A 145 21.38 -0.04 8.60
N THR A 146 22.02 -0.05 7.44
CA THR A 146 21.83 0.99 6.41
C THR A 146 20.40 1.03 5.89
N GLY A 147 19.75 -0.13 5.72
CA GLY A 147 18.38 -0.24 5.26
C GLY A 147 17.32 0.22 6.28
N THR A 148 17.66 0.28 7.56
CA THR A 148 16.74 0.66 8.65
C THR A 148 17.08 2.01 9.30
N LEU A 149 18.27 2.55 9.07
CA LEU A 149 18.77 3.76 9.69
C LEU A 149 18.03 5.00 9.19
N VAL A 150 17.21 5.60 10.03
CA VAL A 150 16.45 6.82 9.68
C VAL A 150 17.24 8.08 9.99
N THR A 151 17.86 8.14 11.17
CA THR A 151 18.60 9.34 11.64
C THR A 151 19.96 8.96 12.20
N ARG A 152 20.99 9.81 11.95
CA ARG A 152 22.33 9.67 12.52
C ARG A 152 22.91 11.06 12.79
N GLY A 153 23.46 11.27 13.98
CA GLY A 153 24.07 12.56 14.34
C GLY A 153 23.14 13.77 14.21
N GLY A 154 21.85 13.61 14.51
CA GLY A 154 20.84 14.69 14.41
C GLY A 154 20.37 15.01 12.98
N LYS A 155 20.76 14.20 11.99
CA LYS A 155 20.36 14.36 10.60
C LYS A 155 19.53 13.18 10.12
N ILE A 156 18.55 13.42 9.23
CA ILE A 156 17.83 12.36 8.51
C ILE A 156 18.77 11.84 7.41
N VAL A 157 19.09 10.55 7.46
CA VAL A 157 19.99 9.90 6.50
C VAL A 157 19.27 8.97 5.53
N HIS A 158 18.08 8.48 5.87
CA HIS A 158 17.33 7.55 5.06
C HIS A 158 16.64 8.27 3.88
N GLU A 159 16.91 7.84 2.65
CA GLU A 159 16.43 8.50 1.43
C GLU A 159 14.91 8.65 1.35
N ARG A 160 14.14 7.63 1.80
CA ARG A 160 12.67 7.64 1.74
C ARG A 160 12.01 8.60 2.73
N VAL A 161 12.75 9.10 3.72
CA VAL A 161 12.23 9.98 4.79
C VAL A 161 12.79 11.39 4.66
N GLN A 162 13.71 11.62 3.73
CA GLN A 162 14.19 12.98 3.45
C GLN A 162 13.04 13.85 2.96
N PRO A 163 12.92 15.10 3.45
CA PRO A 163 11.93 16.03 2.91
C PRO A 163 12.16 16.16 1.40
N ALA A 164 11.08 16.10 0.63
CA ALA A 164 11.15 16.27 -0.81
C ALA A 164 11.97 17.51 -1.14
N LYS A 165 13.03 17.38 -1.93
CA LYS A 165 13.76 18.55 -2.43
C LYS A 165 12.74 19.46 -3.10
N PRO A 166 12.72 20.80 -2.79
CA PRO A 166 11.82 21.71 -3.46
C PRO A 166 11.99 21.50 -4.97
N ALA A 167 10.89 21.19 -5.65
CA ALA A 167 10.90 21.05 -7.10
C ALA A 167 11.53 22.31 -7.67
N ALA A 168 12.66 22.19 -8.37
CA ALA A 168 13.25 23.28 -9.09
C ALA A 168 12.15 23.90 -9.97
N ASN A 169 11.85 25.18 -9.76
CA ASN A 169 10.81 25.92 -10.46
C ASN A 169 10.94 25.66 -11.96
N LYS A 170 10.06 24.82 -12.52
CA LYS A 170 9.81 24.89 -13.96
C LYS A 170 9.21 26.26 -14.22
N PRO A 171 9.76 27.07 -15.14
CA PRO A 171 9.17 28.36 -15.49
C PRO A 171 7.72 28.08 -15.93
N THR A 172 6.78 28.70 -15.24
CA THR A 172 5.37 28.76 -15.61
C THR A 172 5.32 29.41 -16.99
N ALA A 173 4.94 28.62 -17.99
CA ALA A 173 4.61 29.16 -19.32
C ALA A 173 3.48 30.17 -19.11
N THR A 174 3.81 31.43 -19.31
CA THR A 174 2.87 32.54 -19.36
C THR A 174 1.84 32.24 -20.44
N ASN A 175 0.60 32.08 -20.04
CA ASN A 175 -0.56 31.94 -20.92
C ASN A 175 -0.94 33.36 -21.42
N PRO A 176 -0.80 33.68 -22.70
CA PRO A 176 -1.27 34.97 -23.20
C PRO A 176 -2.74 34.91 -23.56
N ALA A 177 -3.49 35.91 -23.09
CA ALA A 177 -4.83 36.28 -23.51
C ALA A 177 -6.03 35.66 -22.74
N ALA A 178 -6.35 36.30 -21.62
CA ALA A 178 -7.74 36.46 -21.22
C ALA A 178 -8.25 37.83 -21.66
N LYS A 179 -9.02 37.86 -22.74
CA LYS A 179 -9.76 39.05 -23.19
C LYS A 179 -10.81 39.40 -22.13
N LYS A 180 -10.78 40.67 -21.67
CA LYS A 180 -11.84 41.31 -20.88
C LYS A 180 -13.16 41.32 -21.65
N PRO A 181 -14.31 40.98 -21.06
CA PRO A 181 -15.60 41.36 -21.62
C PRO A 181 -15.91 42.82 -21.26
N ALA A 182 -16.36 43.58 -22.24
CA ALA A 182 -16.75 44.94 -22.15
C ALA A 182 -17.97 45.19 -21.25
N ALA A 183 -17.90 46.23 -20.44
CA ALA A 183 -19.01 46.74 -19.67
C ALA A 183 -20.08 47.30 -20.61
N LYS A 184 -21.31 46.81 -20.52
CA LYS A 184 -22.50 47.49 -21.05
C LYS A 184 -23.14 48.28 -19.92
N GLN A 185 -22.98 49.62 -20.05
CA GLN A 185 -23.87 50.59 -19.39
C GLN A 185 -25.27 50.43 -19.98
N SER A 186 -26.28 50.35 -19.14
CA SER A 186 -27.62 50.71 -19.52
C SER A 186 -28.19 51.64 -18.47
N ALA A 187 -28.58 52.79 -18.99
CA ALA A 187 -29.07 53.96 -18.32
C ALA A 187 -30.50 53.75 -17.75
N ALA A 188 -30.76 54.59 -16.83
CA ALA A 188 -32.01 54.91 -16.14
C ALA A 188 -33.28 54.84 -16.96
N MET A 189 -34.39 54.51 -16.26
CA MET A 189 -35.63 55.32 -16.39
C MET A 189 -36.48 55.22 -15.14
N LYS A 190 -36.84 56.41 -14.69
CA LYS A 190 -37.73 56.81 -13.62
C LYS A 190 -39.22 56.57 -13.96
N LYS A 191 -40.04 56.67 -12.89
CA LYS A 191 -41.50 56.94 -12.79
C LYS A 191 -42.34 55.67 -12.73
N GLY A 192 -43.30 55.55 -11.89
CA GLY A 192 -44.04 56.43 -10.97
C GLY A 192 -45.38 55.74 -10.69
N SER A 193 -45.93 56.03 -9.58
CA SER A 193 -47.23 55.80 -8.95
C SER A 193 -47.25 54.75 -7.91
#